data_dcafd9d236ed4d53af28a965d839c3d3
#
_entry.id   dcafd9d236ed4d53af28a965d839c3d3
#
_cell.length_a   1.000
_cell.length_b   1.000
_cell.length_c   1.000
_cell.angle_alpha   90.00
_cell.angle_beta   90.00
_cell.angle_gamma   90.00
#
_symmetry.space_group_name_H-M   'P 1'
#
loop_
_entity.id
_entity.type
_entity.pdbx_description
1 polymer ?
#
loop_
_entity_poly.entity_id
_entity_poly.type
_entity_poly.pdbx_seq_one_letter_code
_entity_poly.pdbx_strand_id
1 'polypeptide(L)'
;MKRNSIFCSFCILVALCWGMASCDGFLKEKSRDALPEEEGYSNISELYLNAVASLYNYIGGNADSQGLQGTGRGIYDLNTFTTDEAIMPTRGGDWYDGGFWQGLFLHKWGVNNDAIQATWEYLYKVIMLSNNSLEHIETYALTHSDAELPGYRAEVRAFRAMYYYYLMDLFGRIPLVLHSNVASKDIVLSERKNVFDFVVRELQEASPLLPAQFSNRSGNYYGRLTRPVAYFLLAKLALNAEIYTDNNWTDGVRPDGKNIFFEIDGTTLNAWQAAETYCDKITAFGYRLEPDYTANFAVYNESSVENIFTVPMSKTLYTNQMQYLFRSRHYNHAKALGLSGENGSSATIEALQTFGYDTDLQDPRFDFCYYAGTVYDLKGNVVKLDDGTVLVYEPWKVKLDISDEPYEKTAGARMKKYEIDDKAMKDGKLMENDIVLFRYADVLLMKSEAKVRDGRDGDEELNQVRARVGAPERVATLENLLAERQLEFAWEGWRRQDLIRFGQFTRTYSSRPQLPDEENGYTTVFPIPEKIRQMNPGWEQHPGY
;
A
#
# COMPACT_ATOMS: atom_id res chain seq x y z
N MET A 1 -20.95 -86.89 9.81
CA MET A 1 -20.33 -85.65 10.30
C MET A 1 -19.82 -84.69 9.22
N LYS A 2 -20.33 -84.67 7.96
CA LYS A 2 -19.87 -83.73 6.88
C LYS A 2 -20.95 -82.73 6.44
N ARG A 3 -22.13 -82.73 7.05
CA ARG A 3 -23.24 -81.85 6.59
C ARG A 3 -23.43 -80.60 7.46
N ASN A 4 -22.93 -80.60 8.69
CA ASN A 4 -23.03 -79.41 9.59
C ASN A 4 -21.89 -78.38 9.40
N SER A 5 -20.78 -78.78 8.76
CA SER A 5 -19.64 -77.90 8.53
C SER A 5 -19.90 -76.85 7.40
N ILE A 6 -20.68 -77.24 6.38
CA ILE A 6 -21.00 -76.36 5.23
C ILE A 6 -22.01 -75.29 5.64
N PHE A 7 -22.94 -75.60 6.54
CA PHE A 7 -23.94 -74.62 7.00
C PHE A 7 -23.33 -73.54 7.93
N CYS A 8 -22.39 -73.93 8.78
CA CYS A 8 -21.63 -72.94 9.59
C CYS A 8 -20.75 -72.04 8.73
N SER A 9 -20.09 -72.58 7.70
CA SER A 9 -19.24 -71.74 6.80
C SER A 9 -20.10 -70.79 5.95
N PHE A 10 -21.32 -71.17 5.55
CA PHE A 10 -22.19 -70.24 4.80
C PHE A 10 -22.79 -69.16 5.68
N CYS A 11 -23.14 -69.43 6.94
CA CYS A 11 -23.62 -68.45 7.90
C CYS A 11 -22.52 -67.44 8.28
N ILE A 12 -21.22 -67.83 8.38
CA ILE A 12 -20.10 -66.97 8.63
C ILE A 12 -19.80 -66.05 7.41
N LEU A 13 -19.96 -66.60 6.18
CA LEU A 13 -19.77 -65.77 4.97
C LEU A 13 -20.87 -64.72 4.79
N VAL A 14 -22.14 -65.06 5.12
CA VAL A 14 -23.27 -64.11 5.06
C VAL A 14 -23.15 -63.04 6.16
N ALA A 15 -22.68 -63.41 7.37
CA ALA A 15 -22.41 -62.43 8.44
C ALA A 15 -21.24 -61.47 8.11
N LEU A 16 -20.22 -61.94 7.38
CA LEU A 16 -19.13 -61.10 6.90
C LEU A 16 -19.57 -60.14 5.77
N CYS A 17 -20.49 -60.54 4.91
CA CYS A 17 -21.03 -59.67 3.86
C CYS A 17 -21.98 -58.58 4.41
N TRP A 18 -22.66 -58.81 5.53
CA TRP A 18 -23.50 -57.78 6.16
C TRP A 18 -22.70 -56.79 7.01
N GLY A 19 -21.49 -57.14 7.40
CA GLY A 19 -20.57 -56.23 8.12
C GLY A 19 -19.87 -55.21 7.23
N MET A 20 -19.92 -55.35 5.89
CA MET A 20 -19.30 -54.41 4.95
C MET A 20 -20.26 -53.36 4.34
N ALA A 21 -21.55 -53.44 4.71
CA ALA A 21 -22.54 -52.48 4.20
C ALA A 21 -22.90 -51.35 5.16
N SER A 22 -22.04 -51.08 6.16
CA SER A 22 -22.28 -50.00 7.11
C SER A 22 -20.97 -49.39 7.53
N CYS A 23 -20.65 -48.25 6.97
CA CYS A 23 -19.86 -47.19 7.60
C CYS A 23 -19.34 -46.13 6.61
N ASP A 24 -20.08 -45.81 5.54
CA ASP A 24 -19.76 -44.57 4.79
C ASP A 24 -20.12 -43.30 5.59
N GLY A 25 -20.98 -43.42 6.60
CA GLY A 25 -21.34 -42.29 7.49
C GLY A 25 -20.46 -42.13 8.72
N PHE A 26 -19.66 -43.17 9.10
CA PHE A 26 -18.86 -43.15 10.32
C PHE A 26 -17.40 -42.68 10.10
N LEU A 27 -16.98 -42.62 8.83
CA LEU A 27 -15.63 -42.13 8.44
C LEU A 27 -15.66 -40.69 7.89
N LYS A 28 -16.80 -40.02 7.90
CA LYS A 28 -16.83 -38.55 7.73
C LYS A 28 -16.50 -37.93 9.08
N GLU A 29 -15.21 -37.72 9.30
CA GLU A 29 -14.70 -36.92 10.40
C GLU A 29 -15.32 -35.52 10.27
N LYS A 30 -16.40 -35.24 11.02
CA LYS A 30 -16.86 -33.88 11.23
C LYS A 30 -15.85 -33.24 12.15
N SER A 31 -14.93 -32.44 11.60
CA SER A 31 -14.10 -31.57 12.38
C SER A 31 -15.01 -30.78 13.32
N ARG A 32 -14.81 -30.91 14.63
CA ARG A 32 -15.60 -30.17 15.63
C ARG A 32 -15.18 -28.72 15.74
N ASP A 33 -14.04 -28.36 15.12
CA ASP A 33 -13.39 -27.07 15.24
C ASP A 33 -13.33 -26.28 13.92
N ALA A 34 -13.87 -26.81 12.81
CA ALA A 34 -14.00 -26.10 11.54
C ALA A 34 -15.42 -26.30 10.98
N LEU A 35 -16.05 -25.21 10.60
CA LEU A 35 -17.30 -25.24 9.84
C LEU A 35 -17.03 -25.91 8.48
N PRO A 36 -17.90 -26.84 7.98
CA PRO A 36 -17.83 -27.31 6.62
C PRO A 36 -17.86 -26.11 5.65
N GLU A 37 -17.10 -26.17 4.58
CA GLU A 37 -17.04 -25.10 3.57
C GLU A 37 -18.44 -24.71 3.06
N GLU A 38 -19.33 -25.68 2.89
CA GLU A 38 -20.72 -25.47 2.50
C GLU A 38 -21.54 -24.65 3.51
N GLU A 39 -21.22 -24.73 4.80
CA GLU A 39 -21.90 -23.95 5.84
C GLU A 39 -21.38 -22.49 5.90
N GLY A 40 -20.13 -22.25 5.50
CA GLY A 40 -19.51 -20.92 5.48
C GLY A 40 -20.08 -19.97 4.41
N TYR A 41 -20.87 -20.48 3.48
CA TYR A 41 -21.47 -19.71 2.37
C TYR A 41 -22.97 -20.01 2.20
N SER A 42 -23.65 -20.42 3.27
CA SER A 42 -25.02 -20.93 3.23
C SER A 42 -26.08 -19.83 3.07
N ASN A 43 -25.76 -18.58 3.35
CA ASN A 43 -26.64 -17.43 3.19
C ASN A 43 -25.85 -16.16 2.86
N ILE A 44 -26.56 -15.11 2.44
CA ILE A 44 -25.95 -13.85 1.96
C ILE A 44 -25.05 -13.17 3.00
N SER A 45 -25.37 -13.29 4.29
CA SER A 45 -24.57 -12.68 5.37
C SER A 45 -23.25 -13.43 5.59
N GLU A 46 -23.29 -14.76 5.58
CA GLU A 46 -22.09 -15.60 5.68
C GLU A 46 -21.23 -15.48 4.42
N LEU A 47 -21.85 -15.44 3.24
CA LEU A 47 -21.14 -15.14 2.00
C LEU A 47 -20.40 -13.81 2.11
N TYR A 48 -21.05 -12.74 2.60
CA TYR A 48 -20.40 -11.45 2.80
C TYR A 48 -19.21 -11.54 3.76
N LEU A 49 -19.39 -12.15 4.93
CA LEU A 49 -18.34 -12.25 5.94
C LEU A 49 -17.13 -13.02 5.43
N ASN A 50 -17.35 -14.14 4.74
CA ASN A 50 -16.29 -15.06 4.35
C ASN A 50 -15.66 -14.72 2.99
N ALA A 51 -16.44 -14.23 2.02
CA ALA A 51 -15.93 -13.92 0.69
C ALA A 51 -15.56 -12.46 0.48
N VAL A 52 -16.13 -11.51 1.25
CA VAL A 52 -15.87 -10.08 1.06
C VAL A 52 -15.12 -9.49 2.25
N ALA A 53 -15.72 -9.53 3.44
CA ALA A 53 -15.17 -8.86 4.61
C ALA A 53 -13.81 -9.44 5.04
N SER A 54 -13.60 -10.75 4.89
CA SER A 54 -12.34 -11.43 5.23
C SER A 54 -11.12 -10.87 4.46
N LEU A 55 -11.32 -10.35 3.24
CA LEU A 55 -10.24 -9.78 2.42
C LEU A 55 -9.65 -8.52 3.07
N TYR A 56 -10.46 -7.73 3.77
CA TYR A 56 -10.01 -6.49 4.41
C TYR A 56 -9.02 -6.70 5.55
N ASN A 57 -8.94 -7.92 6.12
CA ASN A 57 -7.91 -8.26 7.11
C ASN A 57 -6.48 -8.16 6.57
N TYR A 58 -6.32 -8.11 5.26
CA TYR A 58 -5.00 -8.05 4.60
C TYR A 58 -4.56 -6.63 4.22
N ILE A 59 -5.40 -5.60 4.39
CA ILE A 59 -5.04 -4.22 3.99
C ILE A 59 -3.98 -3.63 4.93
N GLY A 60 -4.19 -3.76 6.25
CA GLY A 60 -3.40 -3.04 7.25
C GLY A 60 -2.04 -3.63 7.53
N GLY A 61 -1.99 -4.90 7.81
CA GLY A 61 -0.78 -5.58 8.29
C GLY A 61 -0.47 -5.33 9.78
N ASN A 62 0.48 -6.05 10.30
CA ASN A 62 0.98 -5.91 11.68
C ASN A 62 2.51 -6.13 11.72
N ALA A 63 3.10 -6.30 12.93
CA ALA A 63 4.54 -6.51 13.09
C ALA A 63 5.10 -7.69 12.27
N ASP A 64 4.31 -8.74 12.12
CA ASP A 64 4.74 -10.02 11.56
C ASP A 64 4.05 -10.33 10.21
N SER A 65 3.27 -9.40 9.67
CA SER A 65 2.56 -9.57 8.41
C SER A 65 2.61 -8.34 7.52
N GLN A 66 2.59 -8.57 6.22
CA GLN A 66 2.51 -7.53 5.21
C GLN A 66 1.13 -6.87 5.19
N GLY A 67 1.08 -5.62 4.71
CA GLY A 67 -0.09 -4.83 4.41
C GLY A 67 0.27 -3.73 3.43
N LEU A 68 -0.70 -2.97 2.93
CA LEU A 68 -0.44 -1.87 1.98
C LEU A 68 0.40 -0.75 2.63
N GLN A 69 0.23 -0.54 3.92
CA GLN A 69 1.08 0.30 4.78
C GLN A 69 1.77 -0.56 5.86
N GLY A 70 1.89 -1.85 5.58
CA GLY A 70 2.45 -2.81 6.51
C GLY A 70 3.95 -2.64 6.69
N THR A 71 4.45 -3.22 7.73
CA THR A 71 5.67 -2.85 8.43
C THR A 71 6.77 -3.89 8.33
N GLY A 72 6.47 -5.04 7.76
CA GLY A 72 7.42 -6.14 7.64
C GLY A 72 8.39 -5.98 6.47
N ARG A 73 9.00 -4.80 6.28
CA ARG A 73 9.86 -4.47 5.13
C ARG A 73 9.12 -4.64 3.80
N GLY A 74 7.86 -4.17 3.75
CA GLY A 74 6.97 -4.34 2.62
C GLY A 74 6.80 -3.09 1.76
N ILE A 75 5.59 -2.91 1.21
CA ILE A 75 5.26 -1.88 0.22
C ILE A 75 5.64 -0.48 0.69
N TYR A 76 5.32 -0.12 1.94
CA TYR A 76 5.66 1.20 2.47
C TYR A 76 7.17 1.46 2.45
N ASP A 77 7.96 0.50 2.93
CA ASP A 77 9.42 0.64 2.99
C ASP A 77 10.05 0.70 1.59
N LEU A 78 9.55 -0.13 0.66
CA LEU A 78 9.98 -0.12 -0.73
C LEU A 78 9.65 1.20 -1.44
N ASN A 79 8.55 1.86 -1.08
CA ASN A 79 8.14 3.14 -1.68
C ASN A 79 8.77 4.37 -1.00
N THR A 80 9.25 4.23 0.23
CA THR A 80 9.79 5.34 1.02
C THR A 80 11.32 5.37 1.01
N PHE A 81 11.97 4.25 1.36
CA PHE A 81 13.43 4.22 1.55
C PHE A 81 14.25 4.01 0.27
N THR A 82 13.60 3.91 -0.88
CA THR A 82 14.25 3.94 -2.20
C THR A 82 14.26 5.35 -2.81
N THR A 83 13.90 6.39 -2.04
CA THR A 83 13.61 7.72 -2.55
C THR A 83 14.44 8.82 -1.88
N ASP A 84 14.29 10.04 -2.36
CA ASP A 84 14.84 11.26 -1.77
C ASP A 84 14.04 11.78 -0.57
N GLU A 85 13.06 10.99 -0.06
CA GLU A 85 12.23 11.41 1.07
C GLU A 85 12.85 11.03 2.42
N ALA A 86 13.24 9.76 2.56
CA ALA A 86 13.68 9.21 3.83
C ALA A 86 14.87 8.28 3.70
N ILE A 87 15.67 8.23 4.77
CA ILE A 87 16.85 7.39 4.89
C ILE A 87 16.82 6.64 6.22
N MET A 88 17.38 5.43 6.24
CA MET A 88 17.62 4.64 7.45
C MET A 88 19.13 4.58 7.71
N PRO A 89 19.70 5.49 8.50
CA PRO A 89 21.13 5.46 8.81
C PRO A 89 21.51 4.25 9.64
N THR A 90 22.68 3.65 9.38
CA THR A 90 23.33 2.77 10.35
C THR A 90 23.80 3.60 11.54
N ARG A 91 23.40 3.22 12.75
CA ARG A 91 23.68 3.91 14.02
C ARG A 91 24.37 2.95 14.97
N GLY A 92 25.69 2.98 15.02
CA GLY A 92 26.48 2.01 15.80
C GLY A 92 26.21 0.58 15.32
N GLY A 93 25.63 -0.24 16.19
CA GLY A 93 25.22 -1.60 15.85
C GLY A 93 23.81 -1.71 15.27
N ASP A 94 23.01 -0.62 15.30
CA ASP A 94 21.60 -0.64 14.91
C ASP A 94 21.42 -0.29 13.43
N TRP A 95 20.35 -0.85 12.82
CA TRP A 95 19.88 -0.54 11.45
C TRP A 95 20.84 -0.88 10.31
N TYR A 96 21.90 -1.66 10.59
CA TYR A 96 22.70 -2.23 9.51
C TYR A 96 21.93 -3.35 8.79
N ASP A 97 21.36 -4.28 9.53
CA ASP A 97 20.50 -5.37 9.03
C ASP A 97 21.09 -6.08 7.79
N GLY A 98 22.39 -6.36 7.81
CA GLY A 98 23.09 -6.95 6.65
C GLY A 98 23.17 -6.05 5.43
N GLY A 99 23.03 -4.73 5.58
CA GLY A 99 23.04 -3.76 4.50
C GLY A 99 21.70 -3.56 3.80
N PHE A 100 20.60 -4.08 4.37
CA PHE A 100 19.27 -4.02 3.77
C PHE A 100 18.83 -2.58 3.46
N TRP A 101 18.87 -1.70 4.45
CA TRP A 101 18.39 -0.32 4.31
C TRP A 101 19.28 0.51 3.38
N GLN A 102 20.60 0.32 3.48
CA GLN A 102 21.57 0.94 2.56
C GLN A 102 21.33 0.44 1.12
N GLY A 103 21.04 -0.85 0.97
CA GLY A 103 20.71 -1.46 -0.32
C GLY A 103 19.47 -0.85 -0.96
N LEU A 104 18.41 -0.59 -0.17
CA LEU A 104 17.21 0.10 -0.66
C LEU A 104 17.56 1.54 -1.11
N PHE A 105 18.19 2.30 -0.24
CA PHE A 105 18.51 3.71 -0.52
C PHE A 105 19.44 3.89 -1.72
N LEU A 106 20.41 2.99 -1.89
CA LEU A 106 21.38 3.00 -2.99
C LEU A 106 20.89 2.29 -4.26
N HIS A 107 19.65 1.75 -4.28
CA HIS A 107 19.12 0.92 -5.36
C HIS A 107 19.94 -0.35 -5.64
N LYS A 108 20.60 -0.89 -4.62
CA LYS A 108 21.45 -2.11 -4.69
C LYS A 108 20.72 -3.34 -4.17
N TRP A 109 19.45 -3.47 -4.48
CA TRP A 109 18.72 -4.70 -4.23
C TRP A 109 18.98 -5.74 -5.34
N GLY A 110 18.88 -7.01 -5.00
CA GLY A 110 19.03 -8.11 -5.94
C GLY A 110 17.82 -9.03 -5.96
N VAL A 111 17.85 -10.02 -6.84
CA VAL A 111 16.78 -11.02 -7.04
C VAL A 111 16.51 -11.89 -5.80
N ASN A 112 17.43 -11.95 -4.85
CA ASN A 112 17.33 -12.71 -3.60
C ASN A 112 16.93 -11.83 -2.39
N ASN A 113 16.40 -10.64 -2.60
CA ASN A 113 15.97 -9.77 -1.51
C ASN A 113 14.67 -10.30 -0.88
N ASP A 114 14.73 -10.66 0.40
CA ASP A 114 13.61 -11.27 1.14
C ASP A 114 12.39 -10.35 1.23
N ALA A 115 12.58 -9.04 1.35
CA ALA A 115 11.47 -8.08 1.42
C ALA A 115 10.72 -7.97 0.08
N ILE A 116 11.45 -8.00 -1.04
CA ILE A 116 10.88 -8.01 -2.39
C ILE A 116 10.09 -9.31 -2.59
N GLN A 117 10.65 -10.45 -2.18
CA GLN A 117 9.97 -11.74 -2.25
C GLN A 117 8.70 -11.75 -1.38
N ALA A 118 8.80 -11.35 -0.12
CA ALA A 118 7.65 -11.32 0.80
C ALA A 118 6.54 -10.39 0.31
N THR A 119 6.90 -9.26 -0.33
CA THR A 119 5.92 -8.34 -0.94
C THR A 119 5.21 -8.98 -2.13
N TRP A 120 5.94 -9.65 -3.01
CA TRP A 120 5.36 -10.42 -4.11
C TRP A 120 4.39 -11.49 -3.62
N GLU A 121 4.84 -12.32 -2.68
CA GLU A 121 4.05 -13.41 -2.10
C GLU A 121 2.78 -12.88 -1.41
N TYR A 122 2.88 -11.76 -0.68
CA TYR A 122 1.74 -11.12 -0.04
C TYR A 122 0.69 -10.64 -1.05
N LEU A 123 1.11 -9.91 -2.07
CA LEU A 123 0.19 -9.37 -3.07
C LEU A 123 -0.52 -10.49 -3.84
N TYR A 124 0.21 -11.53 -4.25
CA TYR A 124 -0.40 -12.68 -4.90
C TYR A 124 -1.30 -13.50 -3.97
N LYS A 125 -0.94 -13.64 -2.70
CA LYS A 125 -1.82 -14.29 -1.72
C LYS A 125 -3.20 -13.64 -1.70
N VAL A 126 -3.26 -12.31 -1.65
CA VAL A 126 -4.54 -11.58 -1.60
C VAL A 126 -5.29 -11.66 -2.94
N ILE A 127 -4.59 -11.63 -4.06
CA ILE A 127 -5.19 -11.86 -5.38
C ILE A 127 -5.83 -13.25 -5.46
N MET A 128 -5.13 -14.30 -4.98
CA MET A 128 -5.66 -15.66 -4.99
C MET A 128 -6.86 -15.82 -4.06
N LEU A 129 -6.84 -15.19 -2.89
CA LEU A 129 -8.00 -15.13 -2.00
C LEU A 129 -9.19 -14.42 -2.67
N SER A 130 -8.95 -13.34 -3.41
CA SER A 130 -9.99 -12.63 -4.16
C SER A 130 -10.56 -13.49 -5.30
N ASN A 131 -9.72 -14.27 -6.00
CA ASN A 131 -10.19 -15.23 -7.01
C ASN A 131 -11.11 -16.28 -6.38
N ASN A 132 -10.68 -16.87 -5.26
CA ASN A 132 -11.48 -17.84 -4.51
C ASN A 132 -12.82 -17.23 -4.04
N SER A 133 -12.79 -16.01 -3.52
CA SER A 133 -14.00 -15.27 -3.13
C SER A 133 -14.97 -15.09 -4.30
N LEU A 134 -14.47 -14.73 -5.48
CA LEU A 134 -15.30 -14.61 -6.69
C LEU A 134 -15.92 -15.95 -7.09
N GLU A 135 -15.16 -17.05 -7.03
CA GLU A 135 -15.65 -18.40 -7.32
C GLU A 135 -16.76 -18.83 -6.36
N HIS A 136 -16.64 -18.49 -5.05
CA HIS A 136 -17.72 -18.73 -4.08
C HIS A 136 -18.96 -17.88 -4.36
N ILE A 137 -18.80 -16.60 -4.70
CA ILE A 137 -19.90 -15.71 -5.09
C ILE A 137 -20.63 -16.26 -6.33
N GLU A 138 -19.89 -16.72 -7.35
CA GLU A 138 -20.48 -17.30 -8.55
C GLU A 138 -21.20 -18.62 -8.24
N THR A 139 -20.63 -19.48 -7.41
CA THR A 139 -21.25 -20.73 -6.98
C THR A 139 -22.55 -20.47 -6.22
N TYR A 140 -22.55 -19.53 -5.28
CA TYR A 140 -23.75 -19.14 -4.53
C TYR A 140 -24.83 -18.58 -5.46
N ALA A 141 -24.45 -17.77 -6.44
CA ALA A 141 -25.37 -17.16 -7.41
C ALA A 141 -26.09 -18.19 -8.32
N LEU A 142 -25.61 -19.44 -8.42
CA LEU A 142 -26.31 -20.50 -9.19
C LEU A 142 -27.66 -20.87 -8.59
N THR A 143 -27.83 -20.70 -7.28
CA THR A 143 -29.03 -21.12 -6.52
C THR A 143 -29.72 -19.98 -5.78
N HIS A 144 -29.12 -18.79 -5.71
CA HIS A 144 -29.62 -17.63 -4.98
C HIS A 144 -29.64 -16.39 -5.87
N SER A 145 -30.56 -15.47 -5.61
CA SER A 145 -30.74 -14.23 -6.39
C SER A 145 -30.85 -13.00 -5.51
N ASP A 146 -30.01 -12.93 -4.46
CA ASP A 146 -29.98 -11.80 -3.53
C ASP A 146 -29.54 -10.52 -4.23
N ALA A 147 -30.17 -9.39 -3.87
CA ALA A 147 -29.97 -8.10 -4.50
C ALA A 147 -28.54 -7.54 -4.28
N GLU A 148 -27.86 -8.01 -3.24
CA GLU A 148 -26.52 -7.62 -2.84
C GLU A 148 -25.41 -8.26 -3.69
N LEU A 149 -25.66 -9.39 -4.33
CA LEU A 149 -24.67 -10.18 -5.09
C LEU A 149 -23.89 -9.36 -6.14
N PRO A 150 -24.53 -8.52 -6.97
CA PRO A 150 -23.79 -7.69 -7.93
C PRO A 150 -22.81 -6.74 -7.24
N GLY A 151 -23.20 -6.17 -6.08
CA GLY A 151 -22.36 -5.29 -5.29
C GLY A 151 -21.17 -6.04 -4.67
N TYR A 152 -21.37 -7.20 -4.10
CA TYR A 152 -20.29 -8.03 -3.51
C TYR A 152 -19.29 -8.49 -4.57
N ARG A 153 -19.78 -8.93 -5.73
CA ARG A 153 -18.93 -9.25 -6.88
C ARG A 153 -18.09 -8.06 -7.31
N ALA A 154 -18.70 -6.88 -7.44
CA ALA A 154 -18.02 -5.66 -7.83
C ALA A 154 -16.95 -5.25 -6.81
N GLU A 155 -17.25 -5.37 -5.52
CA GLU A 155 -16.30 -5.03 -4.44
C GLU A 155 -15.09 -5.96 -4.46
N VAL A 156 -15.26 -7.27 -4.60
CA VAL A 156 -14.13 -8.22 -4.69
C VAL A 156 -13.33 -8.02 -5.98
N ARG A 157 -13.98 -7.74 -7.12
CA ARG A 157 -13.29 -7.42 -8.38
C ARG A 157 -12.42 -6.15 -8.23
N ALA A 158 -12.97 -5.09 -7.66
CA ALA A 158 -12.25 -3.85 -7.43
C ALA A 158 -11.12 -4.03 -6.40
N PHE A 159 -11.33 -4.86 -5.37
CA PHE A 159 -10.32 -5.21 -4.39
C PHE A 159 -9.15 -5.97 -5.05
N ARG A 160 -9.42 -6.99 -5.86
CA ARG A 160 -8.41 -7.72 -6.66
C ARG A 160 -7.65 -6.78 -7.60
N ALA A 161 -8.37 -5.87 -8.28
CA ALA A 161 -7.78 -4.89 -9.18
C ALA A 161 -6.82 -3.93 -8.45
N MET A 162 -7.14 -3.50 -7.22
CA MET A 162 -6.26 -2.69 -6.39
C MET A 162 -4.95 -3.45 -6.07
N TYR A 163 -5.00 -4.74 -5.76
CA TYR A 163 -3.79 -5.51 -5.50
C TYR A 163 -2.95 -5.75 -6.76
N TYR A 164 -3.58 -5.93 -7.92
CA TYR A 164 -2.88 -5.94 -9.21
C TYR A 164 -2.25 -4.58 -9.56
N TYR A 165 -2.90 -3.46 -9.20
CA TYR A 165 -2.32 -2.14 -9.34
C TYR A 165 -0.99 -2.01 -8.57
N TYR A 166 -0.96 -2.38 -7.28
CA TYR A 166 0.28 -2.36 -6.50
C TYR A 166 1.34 -3.32 -7.04
N LEU A 167 0.93 -4.51 -7.46
CA LEU A 167 1.85 -5.51 -8.01
C LEU A 167 2.48 -5.03 -9.32
N MET A 168 1.67 -4.47 -10.23
CA MET A 168 2.13 -3.88 -11.49
C MET A 168 3.03 -2.67 -11.29
N ASP A 169 2.71 -1.80 -10.32
CA ASP A 169 3.53 -0.62 -9.99
C ASP A 169 4.92 -1.03 -9.49
N LEU A 170 4.99 -2.04 -8.62
CA LEU A 170 6.25 -2.48 -8.04
C LEU A 170 7.08 -3.36 -8.98
N PHE A 171 6.43 -4.25 -9.75
CA PHE A 171 7.12 -5.32 -10.48
C PHE A 171 6.98 -5.25 -12.00
N GLY A 172 6.19 -4.35 -12.56
CA GLY A 172 6.05 -4.20 -14.02
C GLY A 172 5.37 -5.41 -14.67
N ARG A 173 6.14 -6.28 -15.33
CA ARG A 173 5.69 -7.53 -15.95
C ARG A 173 5.40 -8.60 -14.90
N ILE A 174 4.16 -9.09 -14.85
CA ILE A 174 3.69 -10.02 -13.81
C ILE A 174 2.67 -11.01 -14.39
N PRO A 175 2.48 -12.19 -13.79
CA PRO A 175 1.39 -13.09 -14.15
C PRO A 175 0.00 -12.50 -13.87
N LEU A 176 -0.89 -12.62 -14.83
CA LEU A 176 -2.30 -12.28 -14.67
C LEU A 176 -3.11 -13.57 -14.43
N VAL A 177 -3.36 -13.89 -13.16
CA VAL A 177 -4.05 -15.13 -12.72
C VAL A 177 -5.43 -14.77 -12.20
N LEU A 178 -6.48 -15.24 -12.87
CA LEU A 178 -7.88 -14.86 -12.60
C LEU A 178 -8.72 -15.97 -11.94
N HIS A 179 -8.14 -17.14 -11.73
CA HIS A 179 -8.78 -18.29 -11.10
C HIS A 179 -7.92 -18.83 -9.95
N SER A 180 -8.55 -19.44 -8.94
CA SER A 180 -7.85 -19.99 -7.78
C SER A 180 -7.09 -21.28 -8.09
N ASN A 181 -7.57 -22.06 -9.06
CA ASN A 181 -7.03 -23.37 -9.42
C ASN A 181 -6.42 -23.36 -10.84
N VAL A 182 -5.27 -22.72 -11.01
CA VAL A 182 -4.51 -22.67 -12.26
C VAL A 182 -3.25 -23.53 -12.12
N ALA A 183 -3.04 -24.45 -13.08
CA ALA A 183 -1.82 -25.26 -13.06
C ALA A 183 -0.59 -24.37 -13.28
N SER A 184 0.48 -24.56 -12.51
CA SER A 184 1.70 -23.71 -12.57
C SER A 184 2.29 -23.58 -13.98
N LYS A 185 2.23 -24.63 -14.78
CA LYS A 185 2.71 -24.64 -16.19
C LYS A 185 1.95 -23.69 -17.11
N ASP A 186 0.72 -23.31 -16.74
CA ASP A 186 -0.17 -22.44 -17.53
C ASP A 186 -0.09 -20.98 -17.08
N ILE A 187 0.67 -20.69 -16.01
CA ILE A 187 0.91 -19.35 -15.51
C ILE A 187 2.07 -18.72 -16.28
N VAL A 188 1.77 -17.67 -17.04
CA VAL A 188 2.75 -16.94 -17.86
C VAL A 188 2.83 -15.48 -17.45
N LEU A 189 4.01 -14.87 -17.69
CA LEU A 189 4.18 -13.43 -17.51
C LEU A 189 3.31 -12.67 -18.52
N SER A 190 2.61 -11.66 -18.04
CA SER A 190 1.87 -10.70 -18.86
C SER A 190 2.67 -9.40 -18.95
N GLU A 191 2.65 -8.78 -20.11
CA GLU A 191 3.21 -7.45 -20.29
C GLU A 191 2.50 -6.44 -19.38
N ARG A 192 3.23 -5.43 -18.91
CA ARG A 192 2.73 -4.40 -17.99
C ARG A 192 1.44 -3.75 -18.49
N LYS A 193 1.41 -3.42 -19.80
CA LYS A 193 0.23 -2.85 -20.44
C LYS A 193 -1.00 -3.75 -20.33
N ASN A 194 -0.86 -5.06 -20.49
CA ASN A 194 -2.00 -5.97 -20.42
C ASN A 194 -2.59 -6.02 -19.01
N VAL A 195 -1.72 -5.95 -17.99
CA VAL A 195 -2.16 -5.85 -16.58
C VAL A 195 -2.86 -4.52 -16.33
N PHE A 196 -2.30 -3.42 -16.85
CA PHE A 196 -2.92 -2.09 -16.78
C PHE A 196 -4.31 -2.08 -17.41
N ASP A 197 -4.45 -2.58 -18.64
CA ASP A 197 -5.74 -2.65 -19.34
C ASP A 197 -6.77 -3.51 -18.56
N PHE A 198 -6.31 -4.60 -17.95
CA PHE A 198 -7.15 -5.43 -17.08
C PHE A 198 -7.63 -4.66 -15.85
N VAL A 199 -6.72 -4.01 -15.12
CA VAL A 199 -7.05 -3.27 -13.88
C VAL A 199 -8.00 -2.12 -14.17
N VAL A 200 -7.76 -1.35 -15.24
CA VAL A 200 -8.66 -0.26 -15.66
C VAL A 200 -10.05 -0.79 -15.94
N ARG A 201 -10.17 -1.85 -16.75
CA ARG A 201 -11.47 -2.46 -17.09
C ARG A 201 -12.20 -2.98 -15.85
N GLU A 202 -11.53 -3.71 -14.97
CA GLU A 202 -12.13 -4.23 -13.73
C GLU A 202 -12.71 -3.10 -12.87
N LEU A 203 -11.96 -2.02 -12.68
CA LEU A 203 -12.41 -0.87 -11.89
C LEU A 203 -13.54 -0.09 -12.59
N GLN A 204 -13.48 0.09 -13.90
CA GLN A 204 -14.54 0.77 -14.66
C GLN A 204 -15.87 0.00 -14.60
N GLU A 205 -15.82 -1.32 -14.78
CA GLU A 205 -17.01 -2.18 -14.73
C GLU A 205 -17.56 -2.33 -13.30
N ALA A 206 -16.69 -2.37 -12.29
CA ALA A 206 -17.12 -2.46 -10.90
C ALA A 206 -17.69 -1.15 -10.35
N SER A 207 -17.13 -0.01 -10.70
CA SER A 207 -17.46 1.30 -10.11
C SER A 207 -18.96 1.62 -10.04
N PRO A 208 -19.80 1.40 -11.09
CA PRO A 208 -21.22 1.71 -11.03
C PRO A 208 -21.98 0.86 -9.99
N LEU A 209 -21.47 -0.33 -9.66
CA LEU A 209 -22.08 -1.30 -8.75
C LEU A 209 -21.59 -1.13 -7.31
N LEU A 210 -20.49 -0.41 -7.12
CA LEU A 210 -19.95 -0.12 -5.78
C LEU A 210 -20.81 0.88 -5.03
N PRO A 211 -20.84 0.80 -3.67
CA PRO A 211 -21.54 1.79 -2.83
C PRO A 211 -21.08 3.21 -3.11
N ALA A 212 -22.03 4.12 -3.36
CA ALA A 212 -21.78 5.55 -3.53
C ALA A 212 -21.68 6.26 -2.17
N GLN A 213 -20.76 5.82 -1.31
CA GLN A 213 -20.62 6.22 0.08
C GLN A 213 -19.15 6.57 0.40
N PHE A 214 -18.96 7.36 1.47
CA PHE A 214 -17.63 7.60 2.02
C PHE A 214 -17.09 6.34 2.70
N SER A 215 -15.83 5.99 2.44
CA SER A 215 -15.19 4.83 3.04
C SER A 215 -14.57 5.12 4.42
N ASN A 216 -14.17 6.34 4.69
CA ASN A 216 -13.49 6.73 5.92
C ASN A 216 -14.42 7.12 7.08
N ARG A 217 -15.73 7.01 6.93
CA ARG A 217 -16.70 7.38 7.96
C ARG A 217 -17.24 6.15 8.66
N SER A 218 -17.40 6.24 9.98
CA SER A 218 -18.04 5.19 10.79
C SER A 218 -19.39 4.77 10.21
N GLY A 219 -19.66 3.47 10.17
CA GLY A 219 -20.86 2.88 9.62
C GLY A 219 -20.59 1.65 8.74
N ASN A 220 -21.58 1.22 7.98
CA ASN A 220 -21.55 -0.03 7.21
C ASN A 220 -20.48 -0.08 6.08
N TYR A 221 -19.95 1.08 5.69
CA TYR A 221 -18.97 1.18 4.59
C TYR A 221 -17.58 1.59 5.08
N TYR A 222 -17.38 1.68 6.39
CA TYR A 222 -16.12 2.08 7.00
C TYR A 222 -14.99 1.11 6.63
N GLY A 223 -13.93 1.65 6.04
CA GLY A 223 -12.78 0.89 5.56
C GLY A 223 -13.04 0.05 4.30
N ARG A 224 -14.23 0.11 3.70
CA ARG A 224 -14.59 -0.67 2.51
C ARG A 224 -14.23 0.07 1.22
N LEU A 225 -14.01 -0.71 0.17
CA LEU A 225 -13.78 -0.21 -1.18
C LEU A 225 -15.10 0.28 -1.78
N THR A 226 -15.28 1.59 -1.79
CA THR A 226 -16.46 2.28 -2.31
C THR A 226 -16.18 2.91 -3.67
N ARG A 227 -17.21 3.45 -4.32
CA ARG A 227 -17.08 4.07 -5.65
C ARG A 227 -16.05 5.21 -5.70
N PRO A 228 -15.98 6.15 -4.74
CA PRO A 228 -14.92 7.16 -4.72
C PRO A 228 -13.51 6.57 -4.64
N VAL A 229 -13.32 5.46 -3.91
CA VAL A 229 -12.03 4.76 -3.83
C VAL A 229 -11.64 4.17 -5.18
N ALA A 230 -12.59 3.55 -5.90
CA ALA A 230 -12.35 3.05 -7.26
C ALA A 230 -12.02 4.18 -8.25
N TYR A 231 -12.70 5.33 -8.16
CA TYR A 231 -12.38 6.50 -8.98
C TYR A 231 -11.00 7.07 -8.66
N PHE A 232 -10.57 7.04 -7.40
CA PHE A 232 -9.22 7.45 -7.04
C PHE A 232 -8.15 6.55 -7.70
N LEU A 233 -8.35 5.24 -7.66
CA LEU A 233 -7.45 4.29 -8.34
C LEU A 233 -7.44 4.51 -9.86
N LEU A 234 -8.59 4.78 -10.47
CA LEU A 234 -8.69 5.10 -11.90
C LEU A 234 -7.98 6.42 -12.25
N ALA A 235 -8.08 7.44 -11.40
CA ALA A 235 -7.32 8.69 -11.57
C ALA A 235 -5.81 8.45 -11.49
N LYS A 236 -5.34 7.65 -10.51
CA LYS A 236 -3.94 7.23 -10.40
C LYS A 236 -3.45 6.45 -11.61
N LEU A 237 -4.26 5.50 -12.11
CA LEU A 237 -3.94 4.72 -13.30
C LEU A 237 -3.82 5.61 -14.54
N ALA A 238 -4.76 6.53 -14.74
CA ALA A 238 -4.74 7.46 -15.87
C ALA A 238 -3.53 8.41 -15.79
N LEU A 239 -3.23 8.96 -14.60
CA LEU A 239 -2.08 9.85 -14.41
C LEU A 239 -0.73 9.14 -14.63
N ASN A 240 -0.64 7.85 -14.36
CA ASN A 240 0.57 7.04 -14.54
C ASN A 240 0.52 6.19 -15.84
N ALA A 241 -0.39 6.47 -16.77
CA ALA A 241 -0.61 5.64 -17.96
C ALA A 241 0.65 5.51 -18.83
N GLU A 242 1.46 6.58 -18.97
CA GLU A 242 2.75 6.54 -19.69
C GLU A 242 3.71 5.49 -19.11
N ILE A 243 3.68 5.30 -17.78
CA ILE A 243 4.54 4.33 -17.08
C ILE A 243 3.99 2.92 -17.24
N TYR A 244 2.66 2.74 -17.09
CA TYR A 244 2.06 1.41 -17.04
C TYR A 244 1.79 0.80 -18.42
N THR A 245 1.74 1.63 -19.47
CA THR A 245 1.62 1.15 -20.86
C THR A 245 2.98 0.94 -21.52
N ASP A 246 4.07 1.31 -20.84
CA ASP A 246 5.43 1.05 -21.29
C ASP A 246 5.84 -0.38 -20.93
N ASN A 247 5.98 -1.23 -21.97
CA ASN A 247 6.43 -2.61 -21.83
C ASN A 247 7.96 -2.75 -21.86
N ASN A 248 8.69 -1.69 -22.26
CA ASN A 248 10.16 -1.68 -22.35
C ASN A 248 10.76 -0.45 -21.66
N TRP A 249 10.54 -0.32 -20.38
CA TRP A 249 10.97 0.84 -19.55
C TRP A 249 12.48 1.10 -19.50
N THR A 250 13.30 0.28 -20.22
CA THR A 250 14.76 0.42 -20.26
C THR A 250 15.30 0.96 -21.59
N ASP A 251 14.46 1.27 -22.57
CA ASP A 251 14.89 1.80 -23.87
C ASP A 251 14.92 3.34 -23.96
N GLY A 252 14.51 4.01 -22.90
CA GLY A 252 14.43 5.47 -22.82
C GLY A 252 13.28 6.09 -23.63
N VAL A 253 12.38 5.27 -24.21
CA VAL A 253 11.22 5.71 -24.98
C VAL A 253 9.95 5.50 -24.17
N ARG A 254 9.35 6.59 -23.72
CA ARG A 254 8.11 6.54 -22.94
C ARG A 254 6.91 6.83 -23.84
N PRO A 255 5.81 6.06 -23.74
CA PRO A 255 4.54 6.40 -24.39
C PRO A 255 4.07 7.80 -24.02
N ASP A 256 3.42 8.49 -24.93
CA ASP A 256 2.83 9.82 -24.68
C ASP A 256 1.38 9.64 -24.21
N GLY A 257 1.05 10.19 -23.03
CA GLY A 257 -0.28 10.12 -22.42
C GLY A 257 -1.39 10.73 -23.28
N LYS A 258 -1.06 11.64 -24.21
CA LYS A 258 -2.01 12.18 -25.20
C LYS A 258 -2.49 11.14 -26.21
N ASN A 259 -1.74 10.03 -26.35
CA ASN A 259 -2.03 8.94 -27.28
C ASN A 259 -2.50 7.66 -26.55
N ILE A 260 -2.74 7.73 -25.24
CA ILE A 260 -3.32 6.65 -24.44
C ILE A 260 -4.75 7.04 -24.12
N PHE A 261 -5.72 6.21 -24.52
CA PHE A 261 -7.13 6.57 -24.47
C PHE A 261 -7.93 5.73 -23.48
N PHE A 262 -8.91 6.37 -22.87
CA PHE A 262 -9.87 5.81 -21.93
C PHE A 262 -11.28 6.08 -22.44
N GLU A 263 -12.15 5.07 -22.36
CA GLU A 263 -13.59 5.24 -22.58
C GLU A 263 -14.27 5.53 -21.24
N ILE A 264 -14.84 6.73 -21.07
CA ILE A 264 -15.53 7.14 -19.84
C ILE A 264 -16.89 7.72 -20.22
N ASP A 265 -17.96 7.10 -19.74
CA ASP A 265 -19.35 7.53 -19.98
C ASP A 265 -19.67 7.74 -21.50
N GLY A 266 -19.11 6.90 -22.36
CA GLY A 266 -19.29 6.96 -23.82
C GLY A 266 -18.44 8.03 -24.52
N THR A 267 -17.47 8.60 -23.83
CA THR A 267 -16.52 9.59 -24.39
C THR A 267 -15.10 9.03 -24.36
N THR A 268 -14.40 9.12 -25.49
CA THR A 268 -12.98 8.79 -25.60
C THR A 268 -12.14 9.97 -25.15
N LEU A 269 -11.35 9.79 -24.10
CA LEU A 269 -10.50 10.81 -23.47
C LEU A 269 -9.04 10.34 -23.47
N ASN A 270 -8.08 11.26 -23.63
CA ASN A 270 -6.68 10.92 -23.41
C ASN A 270 -6.39 10.71 -21.91
N ALA A 271 -5.21 10.19 -21.56
CA ALA A 271 -4.87 9.85 -20.19
C ALA A 271 -5.03 11.03 -19.21
N TRP A 272 -4.65 12.23 -19.62
CA TRP A 272 -4.72 13.42 -18.78
C TRP A 272 -6.17 13.88 -18.55
N GLN A 273 -6.98 13.88 -19.60
CA GLN A 273 -8.40 14.19 -19.52
C GLN A 273 -9.16 13.13 -18.70
N ALA A 274 -8.76 11.86 -18.81
CA ALA A 274 -9.31 10.78 -18.02
C ALA A 274 -8.98 10.96 -16.53
N ALA A 275 -7.73 11.29 -16.18
CA ALA A 275 -7.33 11.59 -14.81
C ALA A 275 -8.15 12.74 -14.22
N GLU A 276 -8.28 13.85 -14.95
CA GLU A 276 -9.11 15.00 -14.54
C GLU A 276 -10.57 14.59 -14.33
N THR A 277 -11.15 13.84 -15.27
CA THR A 277 -12.54 13.39 -15.19
C THR A 277 -12.80 12.54 -13.94
N TYR A 278 -11.91 11.62 -13.59
CA TYR A 278 -12.05 10.84 -12.37
C TYR A 278 -11.86 11.69 -11.11
N CYS A 279 -10.96 12.67 -11.13
CA CYS A 279 -10.82 13.65 -10.04
C CYS A 279 -12.12 14.44 -9.83
N ASP A 280 -12.76 14.89 -10.90
CA ASP A 280 -14.04 15.61 -10.85
C ASP A 280 -15.17 14.73 -10.31
N LYS A 281 -15.21 13.44 -10.70
CA LYS A 281 -16.16 12.47 -10.14
C LYS A 281 -15.99 12.31 -8.62
N ILE A 282 -14.76 12.34 -8.10
CA ILE A 282 -14.50 12.27 -6.63
C ILE A 282 -14.97 13.58 -5.98
N THR A 283 -14.66 14.72 -6.55
CA THR A 283 -15.09 16.03 -6.06
C THR A 283 -16.62 16.12 -5.95
N ALA A 284 -17.34 15.55 -6.92
CA ALA A 284 -18.80 15.50 -6.93
C ALA A 284 -19.41 14.72 -5.75
N PHE A 285 -18.67 13.82 -5.10
CA PHE A 285 -19.09 13.17 -3.84
C PHE A 285 -19.04 14.11 -2.63
N GLY A 286 -18.41 15.28 -2.74
CA GLY A 286 -18.30 16.26 -1.68
C GLY A 286 -17.02 16.14 -0.85
N TYR A 287 -16.02 15.40 -1.30
CA TYR A 287 -14.67 15.45 -0.74
C TYR A 287 -14.08 16.85 -0.95
N ARG A 288 -13.35 17.32 0.05
CA ARG A 288 -12.69 18.63 0.03
C ARG A 288 -11.51 18.62 0.99
N LEU A 289 -10.63 19.60 0.88
CA LEU A 289 -9.53 19.75 1.85
C LEU A 289 -10.07 19.98 3.26
N GLU A 290 -9.46 19.33 4.24
CA GLU A 290 -9.62 19.70 5.65
C GLU A 290 -9.01 21.09 5.85
N PRO A 291 -9.73 22.03 6.52
CA PRO A 291 -9.17 23.34 6.83
C PRO A 291 -7.89 23.27 7.67
N ASP A 292 -7.83 22.32 8.59
CA ASP A 292 -6.64 21.99 9.35
C ASP A 292 -5.97 20.73 8.77
N TYR A 293 -4.77 20.91 8.24
CA TYR A 293 -3.97 19.81 7.70
C TYR A 293 -3.84 18.61 8.66
N THR A 294 -3.66 18.91 9.96
CA THR A 294 -3.41 17.89 10.99
C THR A 294 -4.63 17.03 11.30
N ALA A 295 -5.84 17.53 11.02
CA ALA A 295 -7.08 16.79 11.24
C ALA A 295 -7.14 15.46 10.44
N ASN A 296 -6.46 15.39 9.29
CA ASN A 296 -6.35 14.16 8.51
C ASN A 296 -5.60 13.03 9.24
N PHE A 297 -4.76 13.37 10.21
CA PHE A 297 -3.83 12.48 10.92
C PHE A 297 -4.08 12.45 12.43
N ALA A 298 -5.19 13.06 12.87
CA ALA A 298 -5.60 13.11 14.27
C ALA A 298 -5.91 11.71 14.82
N VAL A 299 -5.95 11.61 16.14
CA VAL A 299 -6.53 10.46 16.83
C VAL A 299 -7.98 10.36 16.46
N TYR A 300 -8.71 9.60 16.03
CA TYR A 300 -10.12 9.63 15.55
C TYR A 300 -10.30 10.49 14.28
N ASN A 301 -9.52 10.21 13.27
CA ASN A 301 -9.58 10.92 11.98
C ASN A 301 -10.60 10.36 10.98
N GLU A 302 -11.47 9.45 11.41
CA GLU A 302 -12.54 8.85 10.60
C GLU A 302 -13.63 9.85 10.16
N SER A 303 -13.65 11.05 10.76
CA SER A 303 -14.57 12.13 10.37
C SER A 303 -14.01 13.08 9.33
N SER A 304 -12.75 12.92 8.92
CA SER A 304 -12.11 13.79 7.94
C SER A 304 -12.92 13.85 6.63
N VAL A 305 -13.11 15.08 6.14
CA VAL A 305 -13.78 15.33 4.85
C VAL A 305 -12.83 15.19 3.67
N GLU A 306 -11.55 15.00 3.95
CA GLU A 306 -10.48 14.85 2.95
C GLU A 306 -10.07 13.40 2.74
N ASN A 307 -10.05 12.57 3.80
CA ASN A 307 -9.66 11.17 3.70
C ASN A 307 -10.66 10.37 2.86
N ILE A 308 -10.17 9.69 1.81
CA ILE A 308 -10.99 8.92 0.86
C ILE A 308 -10.94 7.44 1.21
N PHE A 309 -9.75 6.92 1.55
CA PHE A 309 -9.57 5.53 1.92
C PHE A 309 -8.50 5.44 3.00
N THR A 310 -8.86 4.76 4.08
CA THR A 310 -7.99 4.56 5.25
C THR A 310 -7.93 3.10 5.63
N VAL A 311 -6.88 2.70 6.34
CA VAL A 311 -6.88 1.45 7.10
C VAL A 311 -7.51 1.74 8.44
N PRO A 312 -8.69 1.18 8.75
CA PRO A 312 -9.31 1.35 10.05
C PRO A 312 -8.41 0.85 11.17
N MET A 313 -8.25 1.67 12.20
CA MET A 313 -7.46 1.34 13.37
C MET A 313 -8.36 1.30 14.61
N SER A 314 -8.10 0.34 15.48
CA SER A 314 -8.68 0.28 16.80
C SER A 314 -7.80 -0.52 17.71
N LYS A 315 -7.35 0.08 18.80
CA LYS A 315 -6.47 -0.59 19.78
C LYS A 315 -7.09 -1.82 20.45
N THR A 316 -8.42 -1.97 20.36
CA THR A 316 -9.15 -3.08 21.00
C THR A 316 -9.75 -4.08 20.02
N LEU A 317 -10.05 -3.67 18.78
CA LEU A 317 -10.77 -4.50 17.81
C LEU A 317 -9.88 -5.05 16.70
N TYR A 318 -8.83 -4.32 16.31
CA TYR A 318 -7.98 -4.66 15.18
C TYR A 318 -6.55 -4.94 15.61
N THR A 319 -5.84 -5.71 14.79
CA THR A 319 -4.43 -6.05 15.01
C THR A 319 -3.48 -5.20 14.17
N ASN A 320 -4.01 -4.31 13.32
CA ASN A 320 -3.23 -3.42 12.49
C ASN A 320 -2.29 -2.56 13.33
N GLN A 321 -1.06 -2.36 12.87
CA GLN A 321 -0.04 -1.62 13.60
C GLN A 321 0.68 -0.64 12.69
N MET A 322 0.91 0.57 13.19
CA MET A 322 1.69 1.59 12.50
C MET A 322 3.12 1.61 13.03
N GLN A 323 4.02 0.81 12.44
CA GLN A 323 5.40 0.69 12.96
C GLN A 323 6.36 1.77 12.49
N TYR A 324 6.18 2.37 11.33
CA TYR A 324 7.14 3.36 10.82
C TYR A 324 7.25 4.62 11.69
N LEU A 325 6.25 4.94 12.52
CA LEU A 325 6.35 5.98 13.55
C LEU A 325 7.36 5.62 14.65
N PHE A 326 7.45 4.34 15.04
CA PHE A 326 8.39 3.88 16.07
C PHE A 326 9.81 3.90 15.56
N ARG A 327 10.02 3.51 14.31
CA ARG A 327 11.36 3.46 13.71
C ARG A 327 12.05 4.82 13.73
N SER A 328 11.31 5.92 13.73
CA SER A 328 11.87 7.25 13.61
C SER A 328 12.31 7.86 14.93
N ARG A 329 11.51 7.73 16.00
CA ARG A 329 11.78 8.44 17.27
C ARG A 329 12.92 7.81 18.05
N HIS A 330 13.74 8.65 18.70
CA HIS A 330 14.72 8.22 19.69
C HIS A 330 14.01 7.56 20.89
N TYR A 331 14.62 6.58 21.53
CA TYR A 331 14.06 5.83 22.66
C TYR A 331 13.56 6.75 23.79
N ASN A 332 14.36 7.72 24.21
CA ASN A 332 14.00 8.65 25.28
C ASN A 332 12.85 9.58 24.88
N HIS A 333 12.79 10.02 23.60
CA HIS A 333 11.68 10.81 23.09
C HIS A 333 10.38 10.02 23.12
N ALA A 334 10.39 8.81 22.59
CA ALA A 334 9.22 7.94 22.59
C ALA A 334 8.74 7.63 24.02
N LYS A 335 9.67 7.28 24.94
CA LYS A 335 9.35 7.03 26.35
C LYS A 335 8.72 8.26 27.02
N ALA A 336 9.19 9.47 26.73
CA ALA A 336 8.61 10.70 27.25
C ALA A 336 7.16 10.96 26.74
N LEU A 337 6.81 10.38 25.60
CA LEU A 337 5.47 10.39 25.02
C LEU A 337 4.60 9.18 25.46
N GLY A 338 5.13 8.29 26.32
CA GLY A 338 4.44 7.05 26.71
C GLY A 338 4.44 5.97 25.62
N LEU A 339 5.35 6.04 24.65
CA LEU A 339 5.42 5.20 23.46
C LEU A 339 6.75 4.47 23.37
N SER A 340 6.85 3.53 22.43
CA SER A 340 8.11 2.91 22.01
C SER A 340 8.79 3.69 20.90
N GLY A 341 10.11 3.56 20.76
CA GLY A 341 10.91 4.14 19.69
C GLY A 341 12.09 3.26 19.35
N GLU A 342 12.59 3.38 18.13
CA GLU A 342 13.67 2.53 17.59
C GLU A 342 14.87 3.35 17.05
N ASN A 343 14.80 4.67 17.12
CA ASN A 343 15.85 5.61 16.69
C ASN A 343 16.39 5.35 15.27
N GLY A 344 15.55 4.97 14.33
CA GLY A 344 15.97 4.56 12.98
C GLY A 344 15.87 5.69 11.95
N SER A 345 14.73 5.76 11.25
CA SER A 345 14.53 6.59 10.07
C SER A 345 14.63 8.09 10.32
N SER A 346 15.10 8.79 9.29
CA SER A 346 15.24 10.25 9.25
C SER A 346 14.84 10.78 7.87
N ALA A 347 14.52 12.08 7.78
CA ALA A 347 14.45 12.77 6.51
C ALA A 347 15.82 12.76 5.81
N THR A 348 15.82 12.79 4.49
CA THR A 348 17.03 13.06 3.69
C THR A 348 17.38 14.55 3.68
N ILE A 349 18.57 14.88 3.21
CA ILE A 349 18.96 16.29 2.97
C ILE A 349 18.08 16.92 1.90
N GLU A 350 17.71 16.17 0.88
CA GLU A 350 16.83 16.59 -0.22
C GLU A 350 15.43 16.95 0.27
N ALA A 351 14.89 16.15 1.19
CA ALA A 351 13.60 16.47 1.82
C ALA A 351 13.68 17.78 2.61
N LEU A 352 14.73 17.98 3.41
CA LEU A 352 14.93 19.23 4.14
C LEU A 352 15.02 20.44 3.21
N GLN A 353 15.76 20.31 2.10
CA GLN A 353 15.90 21.34 1.09
C GLN A 353 14.55 21.68 0.43
N THR A 354 13.76 20.65 0.07
CA THR A 354 12.43 20.86 -0.52
C THR A 354 11.50 21.59 0.44
N PHE A 355 11.55 21.28 1.74
CA PHE A 355 10.79 21.99 2.78
C PHE A 355 11.36 23.37 3.11
N GLY A 356 12.53 23.74 2.59
CA GLY A 356 13.20 25.00 2.93
C GLY A 356 13.58 25.09 4.40
N TYR A 357 13.86 23.95 5.06
CA TYR A 357 14.16 23.91 6.48
C TYR A 357 15.30 24.85 6.87
N ASP A 358 15.13 25.57 7.99
CA ASP A 358 16.09 26.54 8.53
C ASP A 358 16.35 27.75 7.60
N THR A 359 15.35 28.13 6.81
CA THR A 359 15.34 29.33 5.96
C THR A 359 14.06 30.14 6.17
N ASP A 360 14.06 31.40 5.72
CA ASP A 360 12.88 32.28 5.72
C ASP A 360 11.75 31.77 4.79
N LEU A 361 12.02 30.73 3.98
CA LEU A 361 11.08 30.11 3.05
C LEU A 361 10.60 28.72 3.50
N GLN A 362 10.80 28.37 4.77
CA GLN A 362 10.37 27.08 5.28
C GLN A 362 8.87 26.89 5.08
N ASP A 363 8.50 25.77 4.47
CA ASP A 363 7.10 25.39 4.29
C ASP A 363 6.47 25.05 5.66
N PRO A 364 5.27 25.57 5.97
CA PRO A 364 4.62 25.35 7.27
C PRO A 364 4.37 23.86 7.60
N ARG A 365 4.26 23.00 6.59
CA ARG A 365 4.07 21.55 6.76
C ARG A 365 5.28 20.86 7.37
N PHE A 366 6.47 21.49 7.37
CA PHE A 366 7.64 20.92 8.04
C PHE A 366 7.34 20.60 9.51
N ASP A 367 6.78 21.55 10.24
CA ASP A 367 6.49 21.38 11.67
C ASP A 367 5.38 20.36 11.97
N PHE A 368 4.57 20.00 10.99
CA PHE A 368 3.59 18.92 11.08
C PHE A 368 4.17 17.54 10.74
N CYS A 369 5.15 17.49 9.85
CA CYS A 369 5.71 16.24 9.33
C CYS A 369 6.96 15.78 10.08
N TYR A 370 7.67 16.68 10.76
CA TYR A 370 9.00 16.39 11.32
C TYR A 370 9.19 16.90 12.74
N TYR A 371 9.92 16.14 13.54
CA TYR A 371 10.58 16.58 14.75
C TYR A 371 12.00 17.03 14.40
N ALA A 372 12.38 18.24 14.78
CA ALA A 372 13.70 18.86 14.59
C ALA A 372 14.06 19.69 15.82
N GLY A 373 15.35 19.85 16.10
CA GLY A 373 15.80 20.61 17.27
C GLY A 373 15.41 19.97 18.60
N THR A 374 15.17 20.80 19.60
CA THR A 374 14.79 20.37 20.96
C THR A 374 13.39 19.74 20.95
N VAL A 375 13.23 18.60 21.61
CA VAL A 375 11.96 17.89 21.71
C VAL A 375 11.42 17.88 23.14
N TYR A 376 10.11 17.75 23.25
CA TYR A 376 9.36 17.92 24.48
C TYR A 376 8.44 16.72 24.74
N ASP A 377 8.15 16.47 26.02
CA ASP A 377 7.09 15.55 26.41
C ASP A 377 5.70 16.18 26.21
N LEU A 378 4.63 15.42 26.48
CA LEU A 378 3.24 15.91 26.37
C LEU A 378 2.89 17.03 27.35
N LYS A 379 3.75 17.31 28.35
CA LYS A 379 3.57 18.38 29.36
C LYS A 379 4.42 19.62 29.04
N GLY A 380 5.17 19.59 27.92
CA GLY A 380 6.06 20.67 27.53
C GLY A 380 7.43 20.66 28.23
N ASN A 381 7.78 19.60 28.95
CA ASN A 381 9.13 19.48 29.52
C ASN A 381 10.13 18.99 28.48
N VAL A 382 11.35 19.52 28.53
CA VAL A 382 12.45 19.12 27.66
C VAL A 382 12.80 17.65 27.88
N VAL A 383 12.90 16.89 26.80
CA VAL A 383 13.36 15.49 26.85
C VAL A 383 14.89 15.45 26.99
N LYS A 384 15.38 14.52 27.81
CA LYS A 384 16.80 14.33 28.05
C LYS A 384 17.24 12.92 27.65
N LEU A 385 18.50 12.82 27.23
CA LEU A 385 19.22 11.55 27.08
C LEU A 385 19.55 10.95 28.47
N ASP A 386 20.01 9.70 28.49
CA ASP A 386 20.33 8.98 29.74
C ASP A 386 21.48 9.62 30.55
N ASP A 387 22.36 10.35 29.89
CA ASP A 387 23.45 11.11 30.52
C ASP A 387 22.99 12.47 31.08
N GLY A 388 21.71 12.82 30.94
CA GLY A 388 21.11 14.07 31.41
C GLY A 388 21.21 15.23 30.41
N THR A 389 21.86 15.06 29.27
CA THR A 389 21.90 16.09 28.21
C THR A 389 20.55 16.23 27.53
N VAL A 390 20.26 17.43 27.02
CA VAL A 390 19.00 17.69 26.27
C VAL A 390 19.05 16.95 24.95
N LEU A 391 17.98 16.25 24.64
CA LEU A 391 17.81 15.63 23.32
C LEU A 391 17.47 16.69 22.28
N VAL A 392 18.37 16.88 21.32
CA VAL A 392 18.22 17.83 20.21
C VAL A 392 18.41 17.05 18.91
N TYR A 393 17.39 16.95 18.08
CA TYR A 393 17.56 16.38 16.75
C TYR A 393 18.30 17.36 15.86
N GLU A 394 19.27 16.85 15.10
CA GLU A 394 20.17 17.62 14.23
C GLU A 394 19.87 17.30 12.75
N PRO A 395 18.89 17.98 12.12
CA PRO A 395 18.35 17.60 10.81
C PRO A 395 19.39 17.48 9.70
N TRP A 396 20.33 18.42 9.62
CA TRP A 396 21.35 18.44 8.56
C TRP A 396 22.46 17.38 8.72
N LYS A 397 22.55 16.76 9.89
CA LYS A 397 23.57 15.75 10.19
C LYS A 397 23.04 14.35 9.92
N VAL A 398 22.92 13.98 8.63
CA VAL A 398 22.46 12.67 8.20
C VAL A 398 23.27 12.15 7.02
N LYS A 399 23.68 10.88 7.08
CA LYS A 399 24.30 10.11 5.99
C LYS A 399 24.00 8.61 6.21
N LEU A 400 24.35 7.74 5.27
CA LEU A 400 24.04 6.32 5.34
C LEU A 400 24.64 5.59 6.54
N ASP A 401 25.85 5.96 6.96
CA ASP A 401 26.51 5.38 8.13
C ASP A 401 27.00 6.50 9.04
N ILE A 402 26.48 6.52 10.26
CA ILE A 402 26.80 7.51 11.30
C ILE A 402 27.30 6.84 12.57
N SER A 403 27.73 5.58 12.48
CA SER A 403 28.12 4.75 13.65
C SER A 403 29.24 5.36 14.50
N ASP A 404 30.18 6.07 13.88
CA ASP A 404 31.32 6.68 14.57
C ASP A 404 31.15 8.20 14.79
N GLU A 405 29.94 8.72 14.56
CA GLU A 405 29.69 10.16 14.66
C GLU A 405 29.18 10.57 16.06
N PRO A 406 29.59 11.75 16.57
CA PRO A 406 29.12 12.22 17.87
C PRO A 406 27.61 12.48 17.93
N TYR A 407 26.97 12.63 16.77
CA TYR A 407 25.53 12.82 16.58
C TYR A 407 24.77 11.53 16.22
N GLU A 408 25.36 10.36 16.43
CA GLU A 408 24.75 9.06 16.10
C GLU A 408 23.31 8.95 16.62
N LYS A 409 23.07 9.38 17.88
CA LYS A 409 21.74 9.32 18.51
C LYS A 409 20.78 10.41 18.04
N THR A 410 21.28 11.56 17.62
CA THR A 410 20.53 12.79 17.39
C THR A 410 20.36 13.14 15.91
N ALA A 411 21.09 12.48 15.02
CA ALA A 411 21.11 12.75 13.59
C ALA A 411 19.74 12.70 12.92
N GLY A 412 19.48 13.71 12.08
CA GLY A 412 18.34 13.78 11.17
C GLY A 412 17.02 14.26 11.79
N ALA A 413 16.17 14.87 10.97
CA ALA A 413 14.78 15.16 11.32
C ALA A 413 13.96 13.86 11.38
N ARG A 414 13.03 13.76 12.34
CA ARG A 414 12.29 12.54 12.64
C ARG A 414 10.82 12.67 12.28
N MET A 415 10.20 11.55 11.89
CA MET A 415 8.79 11.52 11.52
C MET A 415 7.88 11.96 12.67
N LYS A 416 6.95 12.88 12.38
CA LYS A 416 5.96 13.40 13.32
C LYS A 416 4.52 13.21 12.84
N LYS A 417 4.23 13.30 11.58
CA LYS A 417 2.99 13.34 10.80
C LYS A 417 1.66 13.06 11.55
N TYR A 418 1.58 11.98 12.31
CA TYR A 418 0.37 11.58 13.03
C TYR A 418 0.36 12.13 14.46
N GLU A 419 -0.82 12.58 14.91
CA GLU A 419 -1.04 12.95 16.31
C GLU A 419 -0.71 11.77 17.24
N ILE A 420 -0.19 12.08 18.43
CA ILE A 420 0.14 11.06 19.42
C ILE A 420 -1.13 10.58 20.11
N ASP A 421 -1.47 9.30 19.96
CA ASP A 421 -2.45 8.64 20.83
C ASP A 421 -1.77 8.28 22.16
N ASP A 422 -1.96 9.12 23.18
CA ASP A 422 -1.41 8.93 24.52
C ASP A 422 -2.02 7.73 25.27
N LYS A 423 -3.07 7.11 24.68
CA LYS A 423 -3.75 5.92 25.18
C LYS A 423 -3.50 4.69 24.31
N ALA A 424 -2.59 4.79 23.34
CA ALA A 424 -2.23 3.68 22.48
C ALA A 424 -1.76 2.48 23.31
N MET A 425 -2.10 1.27 22.86
CA MET A 425 -1.69 0.01 23.48
C MET A 425 -0.44 -0.56 22.80
N LYS A 426 0.18 -1.59 23.41
CA LYS A 426 1.43 -2.23 22.94
C LYS A 426 2.53 -1.20 22.62
N ASP A 427 2.84 -0.35 23.61
CA ASP A 427 3.85 0.70 23.50
C ASP A 427 3.60 1.67 22.32
N GLY A 428 2.33 1.91 22.01
CA GLY A 428 1.90 2.82 20.95
C GLY A 428 1.67 2.15 19.59
N LYS A 429 1.85 0.85 19.44
CA LYS A 429 1.65 0.15 18.16
C LYS A 429 0.17 0.02 17.79
N LEU A 430 -0.71 -0.11 18.79
CA LEU A 430 -2.14 -0.16 18.61
C LEU A 430 -2.75 1.19 19.02
N MET A 431 -3.14 1.97 18.05
CA MET A 431 -3.65 3.34 18.19
C MET A 431 -5.01 3.49 17.51
N GLU A 432 -5.67 4.62 17.71
CA GLU A 432 -6.99 4.92 17.13
C GLU A 432 -6.89 5.79 15.84
N ASN A 433 -5.71 6.28 15.46
CA ASN A 433 -5.56 7.02 14.22
C ASN A 433 -5.66 6.05 13.03
N ASP A 434 -6.65 6.23 12.16
CA ASP A 434 -6.70 5.51 10.89
C ASP A 434 -5.49 5.86 10.02
N ILE A 435 -4.91 4.84 9.39
CA ILE A 435 -3.78 5.03 8.47
C ILE A 435 -4.31 5.52 7.13
N VAL A 436 -3.91 6.72 6.73
CA VAL A 436 -4.38 7.34 5.48
C VAL A 436 -3.68 6.70 4.29
N LEU A 437 -4.48 6.16 3.35
CA LEU A 437 -4.01 5.63 2.08
C LEU A 437 -4.27 6.62 0.94
N PHE A 438 -5.49 7.13 0.83
CA PHE A 438 -5.91 8.07 -0.23
C PHE A 438 -6.64 9.26 0.39
N ARG A 439 -6.32 10.47 -0.08
CA ARG A 439 -6.96 11.71 0.40
C ARG A 439 -7.11 12.76 -0.71
N TYR A 440 -8.01 13.71 -0.50
CA TYR A 440 -8.45 14.66 -1.53
C TYR A 440 -7.36 15.64 -1.99
N ALA A 441 -6.36 15.95 -1.18
CA ALA A 441 -5.22 16.74 -1.64
C ALA A 441 -4.50 16.07 -2.83
N ASP A 442 -4.43 14.72 -2.86
CA ASP A 442 -3.88 14.01 -4.01
C ASP A 442 -4.79 14.15 -5.25
N VAL A 443 -6.11 14.19 -5.07
CA VAL A 443 -7.06 14.44 -6.16
C VAL A 443 -6.79 15.81 -6.81
N LEU A 444 -6.59 16.85 -6.01
CA LEU A 444 -6.27 18.19 -6.52
C LEU A 444 -4.91 18.21 -7.23
N LEU A 445 -3.87 17.65 -6.63
CA LEU A 445 -2.54 17.64 -7.26
C LEU A 445 -2.47 16.73 -8.48
N MET A 446 -3.21 15.61 -8.53
CA MET A 446 -3.37 14.80 -9.75
C MET A 446 -4.06 15.59 -10.86
N LYS A 447 -5.11 16.33 -10.52
CA LYS A 447 -5.85 17.17 -11.49
C LYS A 447 -4.97 18.30 -12.00
N SER A 448 -4.25 19.00 -11.14
CA SER A 448 -3.28 20.04 -11.53
C SER A 448 -2.22 19.47 -12.49
N GLU A 449 -1.60 18.34 -12.13
CA GLU A 449 -0.59 17.68 -12.95
C GLU A 449 -1.14 17.24 -14.31
N ALA A 450 -2.33 16.66 -14.35
CA ALA A 450 -2.99 16.24 -15.59
C ALA A 450 -3.24 17.42 -16.53
N LYS A 451 -3.72 18.56 -16.00
CA LYS A 451 -3.89 19.80 -16.79
C LYS A 451 -2.57 20.28 -17.36
N VAL A 452 -1.50 20.34 -16.55
CA VAL A 452 -0.17 20.80 -17.00
C VAL A 452 0.39 19.87 -18.08
N ARG A 453 0.27 18.54 -17.93
CA ARG A 453 0.71 17.57 -18.95
C ARG A 453 -0.09 17.66 -20.23
N ASP A 454 -1.36 18.05 -20.16
CA ASP A 454 -2.23 18.30 -21.33
C ASP A 454 -1.99 19.69 -21.95
N GLY A 455 -1.10 20.50 -21.39
CA GLY A 455 -0.76 21.85 -21.87
C GLY A 455 -1.74 22.93 -21.41
N ARG A 456 -2.46 22.69 -20.31
CA ARG A 456 -3.41 23.62 -19.69
C ARG A 456 -2.92 24.12 -18.34
N ASP A 457 -3.54 25.16 -17.83
CA ASP A 457 -3.24 25.74 -16.53
C ASP A 457 -3.75 24.87 -15.37
N GLY A 458 -2.89 24.57 -14.41
CA GLY A 458 -3.17 23.81 -13.20
C GLY A 458 -3.00 24.61 -11.91
N ASP A 459 -2.82 25.93 -11.98
CA ASP A 459 -2.50 26.79 -10.84
C ASP A 459 -3.58 26.76 -9.76
N GLU A 460 -4.84 26.68 -10.13
CA GLU A 460 -5.96 26.70 -9.21
C GLU A 460 -5.89 25.56 -8.21
N GLU A 461 -5.77 24.32 -8.67
CA GLU A 461 -5.75 23.13 -7.81
C GLU A 461 -4.48 23.09 -6.95
N LEU A 462 -3.32 23.44 -7.52
CA LEU A 462 -2.06 23.55 -6.79
C LEU A 462 -2.20 24.55 -5.64
N ASN A 463 -2.71 25.74 -5.94
CA ASN A 463 -2.76 26.83 -4.97
C ASN A 463 -3.87 26.66 -3.93
N GLN A 464 -4.91 25.86 -4.17
CA GLN A 464 -5.84 25.41 -3.12
C GLN A 464 -5.12 24.61 -2.03
N VAL A 465 -4.24 23.67 -2.41
CA VAL A 465 -3.45 22.86 -1.46
C VAL A 465 -2.50 23.76 -0.66
N ARG A 466 -1.84 24.71 -1.32
CA ARG A 466 -0.89 25.64 -0.70
C ARG A 466 -1.57 26.62 0.24
N ALA A 467 -2.68 27.20 -0.18
CA ALA A 467 -3.45 28.17 0.61
C ALA A 467 -3.95 27.58 1.94
N ARG A 468 -4.32 26.29 1.98
CA ARG A 468 -4.75 25.59 3.19
C ARG A 468 -3.75 25.71 4.34
N VAL A 469 -2.45 25.69 4.03
CA VAL A 469 -1.35 25.77 5.02
C VAL A 469 -0.71 27.14 5.08
N GLY A 470 -1.28 28.14 4.40
CA GLY A 470 -0.73 29.52 4.35
C GLY A 470 0.58 29.65 3.56
N ALA A 471 0.90 28.68 2.70
CA ALA A 471 2.06 28.76 1.83
C ALA A 471 1.81 29.70 0.63
N PRO A 472 2.83 30.46 0.15
CA PRO A 472 2.67 31.36 -0.97
C PRO A 472 2.27 30.64 -2.26
N GLU A 473 1.53 31.31 -3.14
CA GLU A 473 1.15 30.78 -4.46
C GLU A 473 2.38 30.44 -5.30
N ARG A 474 2.21 29.41 -6.16
CA ARG A 474 3.19 28.98 -7.17
C ARG A 474 2.51 28.72 -8.51
N VAL A 475 3.25 28.89 -9.60
CA VAL A 475 2.84 28.44 -10.92
C VAL A 475 2.93 26.91 -10.98
N ALA A 476 1.92 26.26 -11.54
CA ALA A 476 1.88 24.81 -11.71
C ALA A 476 2.79 24.40 -12.87
N THR A 477 4.07 24.23 -12.59
CA THR A 477 5.01 23.53 -13.47
C THR A 477 5.21 22.10 -12.98
N LEU A 478 5.68 21.20 -13.84
CA LEU A 478 5.99 19.82 -13.39
C LEU A 478 7.02 19.80 -12.25
N GLU A 479 8.01 20.67 -12.26
CA GLU A 479 8.99 20.80 -11.18
C GLU A 479 8.33 21.24 -9.86
N ASN A 480 7.51 22.28 -9.89
CA ASN A 480 6.80 22.77 -8.70
C ASN A 480 5.78 21.74 -8.19
N LEU A 481 5.12 20.99 -9.08
CA LEU A 481 4.20 19.92 -8.70
C LEU A 481 4.93 18.74 -8.04
N LEU A 482 6.08 18.33 -8.54
CA LEU A 482 6.89 17.27 -7.91
C LEU A 482 7.37 17.69 -6.51
N ALA A 483 7.77 18.96 -6.33
CA ALA A 483 8.12 19.51 -5.03
C ALA A 483 6.90 19.58 -4.10
N GLU A 484 5.76 20.09 -4.60
CA GLU A 484 4.53 20.19 -3.81
C GLU A 484 4.03 18.82 -3.33
N ARG A 485 4.13 17.78 -4.17
CA ARG A 485 3.78 16.43 -3.79
C ARG A 485 4.65 15.90 -2.65
N GLN A 486 5.95 16.23 -2.60
CA GLN A 486 6.82 15.89 -1.46
C GLN A 486 6.44 16.65 -0.18
N LEU A 487 6.13 17.95 -0.30
CA LEU A 487 5.68 18.77 0.83
C LEU A 487 4.37 18.25 1.42
N GLU A 488 3.45 17.86 0.57
CA GLU A 488 2.12 17.43 0.97
C GLU A 488 2.08 15.99 1.49
N PHE A 489 2.75 15.04 0.79
CA PHE A 489 2.66 13.60 1.05
C PHE A 489 3.87 13.01 1.77
N ALA A 490 4.71 13.83 2.40
CA ALA A 490 5.82 13.31 3.21
C ALA A 490 5.35 12.21 4.18
N TRP A 491 6.03 11.08 4.21
CA TRP A 491 5.72 9.88 5.00
C TRP A 491 4.43 9.13 4.64
N GLU A 492 3.83 9.38 3.47
CA GLU A 492 2.62 8.65 3.02
C GLU A 492 2.92 7.54 1.99
N GLY A 493 4.20 7.31 1.66
CA GLY A 493 4.63 6.19 0.79
C GLY A 493 4.32 6.37 -0.70
N TRP A 494 4.21 7.62 -1.21
CA TRP A 494 3.92 7.90 -2.62
C TRP A 494 5.14 8.36 -3.42
N ARG A 495 6.23 8.71 -2.75
CA ARG A 495 7.37 9.39 -3.37
C ARG A 495 8.02 8.60 -4.50
N ARG A 496 8.16 7.28 -4.38
CA ARG A 496 8.71 6.42 -5.43
C ARG A 496 7.90 6.53 -6.74
N GLN A 497 6.58 6.41 -6.65
CA GLN A 497 5.70 6.50 -7.82
C GLN A 497 5.80 7.87 -8.48
N ASP A 498 5.86 8.95 -7.69
CA ASP A 498 6.04 10.30 -8.20
C ASP A 498 7.37 10.46 -8.91
N LEU A 499 8.48 10.06 -8.30
CA LEU A 499 9.81 10.19 -8.89
C LEU A 499 9.93 9.41 -10.22
N ILE A 500 9.34 8.22 -10.31
CA ILE A 500 9.30 7.41 -11.55
C ILE A 500 8.51 8.16 -12.64
N ARG A 501 7.30 8.66 -12.32
CA ARG A 501 6.46 9.38 -13.27
C ARG A 501 7.11 10.65 -13.79
N PHE A 502 7.83 11.37 -12.94
CA PHE A 502 8.57 12.58 -13.32
C PHE A 502 9.97 12.31 -13.88
N GLY A 503 10.39 11.04 -14.02
CA GLY A 503 11.71 10.67 -14.56
C GLY A 503 12.88 11.08 -13.64
N GLN A 504 12.64 11.14 -12.33
CA GLN A 504 13.64 11.60 -11.34
C GLN A 504 14.10 10.48 -10.38
N PHE A 505 13.59 9.25 -10.53
CA PHE A 505 13.86 8.16 -9.60
C PHE A 505 15.33 7.72 -9.58
N THR A 506 16.00 7.72 -10.74
CA THR A 506 17.38 7.27 -10.91
C THR A 506 18.42 8.39 -10.78
N ARG A 507 17.99 9.62 -10.43
CA ARG A 507 18.92 10.76 -10.32
C ARG A 507 19.93 10.60 -9.19
N THR A 508 21.07 11.24 -9.33
CA THR A 508 22.06 11.43 -8.27
C THR A 508 21.59 12.51 -7.28
N TYR A 509 21.83 12.33 -5.99
CA TYR A 509 21.68 13.34 -4.95
C TYR A 509 22.70 13.13 -3.81
N SER A 510 22.72 13.99 -2.78
CA SER A 510 23.87 14.15 -1.87
C SER A 510 24.43 12.86 -1.26
N SER A 511 23.56 11.94 -0.86
CA SER A 511 23.95 10.67 -0.22
C SER A 511 23.84 9.46 -1.16
N ARG A 512 23.45 9.67 -2.42
CA ARG A 512 23.20 8.60 -3.37
C ARG A 512 23.82 8.89 -4.74
N PRO A 513 24.92 8.22 -5.11
CA PRO A 513 25.42 8.23 -6.48
C PRO A 513 24.49 7.42 -7.39
N GLN A 514 24.42 7.77 -8.66
CA GLN A 514 23.78 6.94 -9.68
C GLN A 514 24.56 5.65 -9.86
N LEU A 515 23.87 4.51 -9.99
CA LEU A 515 24.50 3.25 -10.32
C LEU A 515 24.87 3.18 -11.81
N PRO A 516 25.87 2.38 -12.20
CA PRO A 516 26.09 2.05 -13.61
C PRO A 516 24.79 1.52 -14.25
N ASP A 517 24.51 1.97 -15.45
CA ASP A 517 23.33 1.57 -16.26
C ASP A 517 21.95 1.93 -15.66
N GLU A 518 21.88 2.55 -14.49
CA GLU A 518 20.61 2.90 -13.85
C GLU A 518 19.83 3.98 -14.64
N GLU A 519 20.51 4.80 -15.39
CA GLU A 519 19.88 5.82 -16.24
C GLU A 519 18.95 5.23 -17.30
N ASN A 520 19.11 3.94 -17.65
CA ASN A 520 18.19 3.23 -18.52
C ASN A 520 16.83 2.92 -17.86
N GLY A 521 16.69 3.12 -16.55
CA GLY A 521 15.42 2.96 -15.83
C GLY A 521 15.16 1.56 -15.28
N TYR A 522 16.10 0.60 -15.34
CA TYR A 522 15.83 -0.78 -14.90
C TYR A 522 15.39 -0.88 -13.44
N THR A 523 15.90 0.01 -12.56
CA THR A 523 15.53 0.04 -11.13
C THR A 523 14.13 0.61 -10.85
N THR A 524 13.42 1.12 -11.86
CA THR A 524 12.05 1.62 -11.69
C THR A 524 11.04 0.52 -11.37
N VAL A 525 11.41 -0.75 -11.58
CA VAL A 525 10.68 -1.93 -11.10
C VAL A 525 11.59 -2.81 -10.27
N PHE A 526 11.03 -3.58 -9.36
CA PHE A 526 11.76 -4.61 -8.62
C PHE A 526 11.86 -5.90 -9.45
N PRO A 527 12.91 -6.72 -9.24
CA PRO A 527 13.08 -7.98 -9.97
C PRO A 527 11.99 -8.99 -9.59
N ILE A 528 11.72 -9.94 -10.48
CA ILE A 528 11.00 -11.15 -10.12
C ILE A 528 11.87 -11.90 -9.10
N PRO A 529 11.33 -12.25 -7.91
CA PRO A 529 12.12 -12.94 -6.88
C PRO A 529 12.68 -14.27 -7.42
N GLU A 530 13.96 -14.54 -7.18
CA GLU A 530 14.65 -15.71 -7.75
C GLU A 530 13.97 -17.02 -7.40
N LYS A 531 13.49 -17.18 -6.18
CA LYS A 531 12.74 -18.38 -5.74
C LYS A 531 11.47 -18.60 -6.57
N ILE A 532 10.76 -17.54 -6.91
CA ILE A 532 9.55 -17.59 -7.75
C ILE A 532 9.93 -17.96 -9.18
N ARG A 533 11.00 -17.38 -9.71
CA ARG A 533 11.50 -17.67 -11.05
C ARG A 533 11.98 -19.13 -11.18
N GLN A 534 12.66 -19.66 -10.16
CA GLN A 534 13.08 -21.08 -10.15
C GLN A 534 11.91 -22.06 -10.19
N MET A 535 10.76 -21.71 -9.59
CA MET A 535 9.53 -22.49 -9.71
C MET A 535 8.88 -22.38 -11.10
N ASN A 536 9.26 -21.38 -11.89
CA ASN A 536 8.72 -21.08 -13.21
C ASN A 536 9.88 -20.86 -14.21
N PRO A 537 10.63 -21.90 -14.60
CA PRO A 537 11.89 -21.77 -15.34
C PRO A 537 11.74 -21.19 -16.76
N GLY A 538 10.51 -21.08 -17.29
CA GLY A 538 10.21 -20.39 -18.54
C GLY A 538 10.07 -18.86 -18.43
N TRP A 539 10.15 -18.29 -17.22
CA TRP A 539 10.02 -16.85 -17.04
C TRP A 539 11.37 -16.15 -17.19
N GLU A 540 11.39 -15.16 -18.07
CA GLU A 540 12.54 -14.27 -18.21
C GLU A 540 12.51 -13.21 -17.10
N GLN A 541 13.70 -12.93 -16.53
CA GLN A 541 13.88 -11.85 -15.56
C GLN A 541 13.68 -10.48 -16.24
N HIS A 542 13.39 -9.47 -15.45
CA HIS A 542 13.35 -8.10 -15.92
C HIS A 542 14.72 -7.62 -16.40
N PRO A 543 14.77 -6.75 -17.42
CA PRO A 543 16.03 -6.18 -17.88
C PRO A 543 16.81 -5.54 -16.72
N GLY A 544 18.13 -5.77 -16.69
CA GLY A 544 19.03 -5.22 -15.66
C GLY A 544 19.24 -6.11 -14.43
N TYR A 545 18.46 -7.22 -14.28
CA TYR A 545 18.57 -8.14 -13.15
C TYR A 545 19.03 -9.55 -13.52
#